data_6f144afaed5c6e89a0a97427de455486
#
_entry.id   6f144afaed5c6e89a0a97427de455486
#
_cell.length_a   1.000
_cell.length_b   1.000
_cell.length_c   1.000
_cell.angle_alpha   90.00
_cell.angle_beta   90.00
_cell.angle_gamma   90.00
#
_symmetry.space_group_name_H-M   'P 1'
#
loop_
_entity.id
_entity.type
_entity.pdbx_description
1 polymer ?
#
loop_
_entity_poly.entity_id
_entity_poly.type
_entity_poly.pdbx_seq_one_letter_code
_entity_poly.pdbx_strand_id
1 'polypeptide(L)'
;DPDTLVIDTRNAYEVAVGSFVGSLDPATDSFRDFPGWVEQHLRPLVERTSPARIAMFCTGGIRCEKASSFLQQRGFPEVHHLQGGILNYLEQVPEEQSRWEGECFVFDQRVALNHQLEPGQHSLCHACGLPLTPEQRQLESCIPGVQCLQCRDRFTDDDRARFAMRQSQLRQGVLSQSSGWQSRPDTHG
;
A
#
# COMPACT_ATOMS: atom_id res chain seq x y z
N ASP A 1 10.11 -2.86 21.25
CA ASP A 1 10.16 -4.02 22.11
C ASP A 1 10.52 -5.24 21.25
N PRO A 2 11.64 -5.93 21.53
CA PRO A 2 12.09 -7.07 20.72
C PRO A 2 11.14 -8.27 20.75
N ASP A 3 10.29 -8.37 21.75
CA ASP A 3 9.31 -9.46 21.89
C ASP A 3 7.98 -9.17 21.16
N THR A 4 7.92 -8.07 20.41
CA THR A 4 6.74 -7.70 19.63
C THR A 4 6.99 -7.92 18.14
N LEU A 5 6.18 -8.78 17.52
CA LEU A 5 6.16 -8.95 16.08
C LEU A 5 5.27 -7.88 15.46
N VAL A 6 5.84 -7.01 14.64
CA VAL A 6 5.11 -5.90 13.98
C VAL A 6 4.81 -6.28 12.54
N ILE A 7 3.55 -6.18 12.12
CA ILE A 7 3.08 -6.61 10.79
C ILE A 7 2.41 -5.45 10.06
N ASP A 8 2.84 -5.18 8.84
CA ASP A 8 2.16 -4.27 7.92
C ASP A 8 1.02 -5.01 7.21
N THR A 9 -0.24 -4.62 7.44
CA THR A 9 -1.40 -5.28 6.82
C THR A 9 -1.83 -4.64 5.50
N ARG A 10 -0.97 -3.80 4.93
CA ARG A 10 -1.21 -3.15 3.64
C ARG A 10 -0.80 -4.05 2.48
N ASN A 11 -1.16 -3.63 1.27
CA ASN A 11 -0.72 -4.30 0.06
C ASN A 11 0.76 -3.98 -0.24
N ALA A 12 1.46 -4.88 -0.90
CA ALA A 12 2.89 -4.75 -1.21
C ALA A 12 3.27 -3.40 -1.86
N TYR A 13 2.42 -2.88 -2.76
CA TYR A 13 2.69 -1.58 -3.40
C TYR A 13 2.60 -0.39 -2.45
N GLU A 14 1.79 -0.49 -1.37
CA GLU A 14 1.72 0.54 -0.32
C GLU A 14 2.94 0.46 0.59
N VAL A 15 3.38 -0.77 0.91
CA VAL A 15 4.59 -1.03 1.72
C VAL A 15 5.84 -0.50 1.00
N ALA A 16 5.91 -0.67 -0.32
CA ALA A 16 7.02 -0.18 -1.14
C ALA A 16 7.18 1.36 -1.14
N VAL A 17 6.14 2.11 -0.77
CA VAL A 17 6.19 3.58 -0.61
C VAL A 17 6.79 3.99 0.73
N GLY A 18 6.59 3.19 1.77
CA GLY A 18 7.15 3.38 3.09
C GLY A 18 6.52 2.43 4.12
N SER A 19 7.26 2.13 5.19
CA SER A 19 6.81 1.24 6.26
C SER A 19 7.58 1.50 7.56
N PHE A 20 7.20 0.85 8.67
CA PHE A 20 7.97 0.92 9.91
C PHE A 20 9.22 0.03 9.83
N VAL A 21 10.31 0.55 10.35
CA VAL A 21 11.58 -0.20 10.47
C VAL A 21 11.36 -1.51 11.22
N GLY A 22 11.74 -2.61 10.58
CA GLY A 22 11.67 -3.95 11.17
C GLY A 22 10.26 -4.56 11.18
N SER A 23 9.28 -3.96 10.51
CA SER A 23 7.98 -4.59 10.31
C SER A 23 8.06 -5.73 9.28
N LEU A 24 7.22 -6.73 9.48
CA LEU A 24 7.04 -7.84 8.56
C LEU A 24 6.06 -7.42 7.46
N ASP A 25 6.51 -7.50 6.21
CA ASP A 25 5.69 -7.33 5.02
C ASP A 25 5.13 -8.68 4.57
N PRO A 26 3.80 -8.87 4.55
CA PRO A 26 3.17 -10.06 3.98
C PRO A 26 3.38 -10.22 2.47
N ALA A 27 3.81 -9.17 1.78
CA ALA A 27 3.99 -9.12 0.32
C ALA A 27 2.72 -9.53 -0.46
N THR A 28 1.54 -9.20 0.06
CA THR A 28 0.25 -9.53 -0.56
C THR A 28 -0.18 -8.44 -1.55
N ASP A 29 -0.77 -8.83 -2.67
CA ASP A 29 -1.34 -7.91 -3.65
C ASP A 29 -2.69 -7.36 -3.20
N SER A 30 -3.37 -8.07 -2.31
CA SER A 30 -4.68 -7.74 -1.78
C SER A 30 -4.82 -8.16 -0.32
N PHE A 31 -5.54 -7.38 0.48
CA PHE A 31 -5.90 -7.78 1.84
C PHE A 31 -6.70 -9.09 1.91
N ARG A 32 -7.32 -9.53 0.81
CA ARG A 32 -7.99 -10.82 0.70
C ARG A 32 -7.01 -12.01 0.84
N ASP A 33 -5.75 -11.80 0.53
CA ASP A 33 -4.70 -12.82 0.60
C ASP A 33 -4.14 -12.97 2.01
N PHE A 34 -4.38 -11.98 2.89
CA PHE A 34 -3.90 -11.96 4.27
C PHE A 34 -4.24 -13.21 5.08
N PRO A 35 -5.47 -13.78 5.03
CA PRO A 35 -5.79 -15.01 5.73
C PRO A 35 -4.93 -16.21 5.30
N GLY A 36 -4.67 -16.34 4.01
CA GLY A 36 -3.81 -17.41 3.47
C GLY A 36 -2.36 -17.23 3.92
N TRP A 37 -1.85 -16.02 3.88
CA TRP A 37 -0.51 -15.69 4.37
C TRP A 37 -0.36 -16.00 5.88
N VAL A 38 -1.38 -15.69 6.69
CA VAL A 38 -1.37 -15.97 8.12
C VAL A 38 -1.16 -17.45 8.39
N GLU A 39 -1.91 -18.33 7.73
CA GLU A 39 -1.79 -19.77 7.96
C GLU A 39 -0.47 -20.35 7.42
N GLN A 40 0.01 -19.85 6.28
CA GLN A 40 1.21 -20.38 5.62
C GLN A 40 2.52 -19.85 6.19
N HIS A 41 2.53 -18.60 6.68
CA HIS A 41 3.77 -17.91 7.08
C HIS A 41 3.75 -17.43 8.53
N LEU A 42 2.69 -16.74 8.98
CA LEU A 42 2.66 -16.17 10.30
C LEU A 42 2.56 -17.24 11.38
N ARG A 43 1.69 -18.24 11.22
CA ARG A 43 1.52 -19.32 12.21
C ARG A 43 2.83 -20.08 12.47
N PRO A 44 3.54 -20.62 11.46
CA PRO A 44 4.84 -21.27 11.69
C PRO A 44 5.89 -20.34 12.30
N LEU A 45 5.86 -19.05 11.95
CA LEU A 45 6.76 -18.05 12.53
C LEU A 45 6.50 -17.87 14.02
N VAL A 46 5.25 -17.66 14.41
CA VAL A 46 4.84 -17.48 15.82
C VAL A 46 5.14 -18.75 16.65
N GLU A 47 4.86 -19.93 16.12
CA GLU A 47 5.19 -21.20 16.78
C GLU A 47 6.70 -21.38 17.03
N ARG A 48 7.53 -20.91 16.12
CA ARG A 48 8.99 -21.00 16.22
C ARG A 48 9.60 -19.93 17.15
N THR A 49 9.09 -18.69 17.09
CA THR A 49 9.68 -17.54 17.77
C THR A 49 9.01 -17.19 19.08
N SER A 50 7.76 -17.68 19.30
CA SER A 50 6.94 -17.43 20.50
C SER A 50 6.95 -15.94 20.94
N PRO A 51 6.60 -14.98 20.06
CA PRO A 51 6.60 -13.58 20.41
C PRO A 51 5.60 -13.32 21.53
N ALA A 52 5.90 -12.39 22.44
CA ALA A 52 4.99 -12.02 23.53
C ALA A 52 3.70 -11.40 22.98
N ARG A 53 3.80 -10.65 21.88
CA ARG A 53 2.65 -9.99 21.26
C ARG A 53 2.81 -9.80 19.77
N ILE A 54 1.68 -9.61 19.08
CA ILE A 54 1.61 -9.24 17.67
C ILE A 54 0.98 -7.85 17.59
N ALA A 55 1.66 -6.91 16.94
CA ALA A 55 1.15 -5.58 16.66
C ALA A 55 0.98 -5.40 15.14
N MET A 56 -0.15 -4.86 14.71
CA MET A 56 -0.45 -4.63 13.31
C MET A 56 -0.74 -3.17 13.02
N PHE A 57 -0.46 -2.74 11.80
CA PHE A 57 -0.79 -1.39 11.36
C PHE A 57 -1.27 -1.37 9.91
N CYS A 58 -1.99 -0.33 9.54
CA CYS A 58 -2.33 0.06 8.17
C CYS A 58 -2.51 1.58 8.11
N THR A 59 -2.85 2.13 6.96
CA THR A 59 -2.96 3.58 6.75
C THR A 59 -3.86 4.28 7.77
N GLY A 60 -5.11 3.84 7.93
CA GLY A 60 -6.10 4.48 8.83
C GLY A 60 -6.72 3.55 9.88
N GLY A 61 -6.20 2.32 10.09
CA GLY A 61 -6.67 1.40 11.14
C GLY A 61 -7.76 0.40 10.72
N ILE A 62 -8.56 0.66 9.69
CA ILE A 62 -9.75 -0.13 9.32
C ILE A 62 -9.42 -1.60 8.98
N ARG A 63 -8.34 -1.84 8.21
CA ARG A 63 -7.89 -3.21 7.89
C ARG A 63 -7.46 -3.95 9.14
N CYS A 64 -6.81 -3.24 10.06
CA CYS A 64 -6.31 -3.83 11.29
C CYS A 64 -7.41 -4.32 12.23
N GLU A 65 -8.57 -3.68 12.27
CA GLU A 65 -9.72 -4.16 13.05
C GLU A 65 -10.15 -5.58 12.60
N LYS A 66 -10.24 -5.76 11.26
CA LYS A 66 -10.57 -7.07 10.69
C LYS A 66 -9.44 -8.09 10.91
N ALA A 67 -8.19 -7.68 10.70
CA ALA A 67 -7.02 -8.54 10.90
C ALA A 67 -6.88 -8.98 12.36
N SER A 68 -7.07 -8.08 13.33
CA SER A 68 -7.01 -8.40 14.77
C SER A 68 -8.08 -9.41 15.16
N SER A 69 -9.32 -9.17 14.76
CA SER A 69 -10.42 -10.10 15.02
C SER A 69 -10.13 -11.49 14.41
N PHE A 70 -9.60 -11.52 13.19
CA PHE A 70 -9.24 -12.77 12.51
C PHE A 70 -8.15 -13.55 13.26
N LEU A 71 -7.08 -12.89 13.71
CA LEU A 71 -6.00 -13.53 14.46
C LEU A 71 -6.46 -14.01 15.84
N GLN A 72 -7.23 -13.19 16.57
CA GLN A 72 -7.78 -13.57 17.89
C GLN A 72 -8.65 -14.82 17.80
N GLN A 73 -9.54 -14.92 16.80
CA GLN A 73 -10.40 -16.09 16.59
C GLN A 73 -9.60 -17.37 16.28
N ARG A 74 -8.34 -17.23 15.82
CA ARG A 74 -7.43 -18.35 15.52
C ARG A 74 -6.43 -18.66 16.64
N GLY A 75 -6.63 -18.04 17.80
CA GLY A 75 -5.84 -18.33 19.00
C GLY A 75 -4.42 -17.79 18.98
N PHE A 76 -4.14 -16.75 18.16
CA PHE A 76 -2.86 -16.07 18.25
C PHE A 76 -2.71 -15.35 19.59
N PRO A 77 -1.45 -15.20 20.12
CA PRO A 77 -1.20 -14.50 21.37
C PRO A 77 -1.56 -13.02 21.26
N GLU A 78 -1.45 -12.28 22.34
CA GLU A 78 -1.78 -10.84 22.47
C GLU A 78 -1.71 -10.05 21.16
N VAL A 79 -2.87 -9.82 20.52
CA VAL A 79 -2.98 -9.13 19.24
C VAL A 79 -3.41 -7.69 19.45
N HIS A 80 -2.59 -6.76 18.99
CA HIS A 80 -2.82 -5.33 19.05
C HIS A 80 -2.80 -4.71 17.65
N HIS A 81 -3.33 -3.51 17.52
CA HIS A 81 -3.15 -2.70 16.31
C HIS A 81 -2.93 -1.22 16.64
N LEU A 82 -2.26 -0.53 15.74
CA LEU A 82 -1.97 0.89 15.85
C LEU A 82 -3.27 1.69 15.74
N GLN A 83 -3.62 2.37 16.83
CA GLN A 83 -4.83 3.18 16.89
C GLN A 83 -4.76 4.37 15.91
N GLY A 84 -5.78 4.49 15.04
CA GLY A 84 -5.82 5.52 14.01
C GLY A 84 -4.82 5.30 12.85
N GLY A 85 -4.05 4.21 12.89
CA GLY A 85 -3.12 3.81 11.83
C GLY A 85 -1.90 4.72 11.69
N ILE A 86 -1.23 4.61 10.54
CA ILE A 86 -0.01 5.36 10.23
C ILE A 86 -0.25 6.86 10.26
N LEU A 87 -1.38 7.34 9.73
CA LEU A 87 -1.64 8.78 9.66
C LEU A 87 -1.70 9.41 11.05
N ASN A 88 -2.37 8.77 12.02
CA ASN A 88 -2.39 9.24 13.39
C ASN A 88 -1.00 9.16 14.06
N TYR A 89 -0.21 8.15 13.73
CA TYR A 89 1.17 8.05 14.23
C TYR A 89 2.04 9.21 13.71
N LEU A 90 1.98 9.51 12.41
CA LEU A 90 2.75 10.60 11.81
C LEU A 90 2.34 11.99 12.36
N GLU A 91 1.08 12.16 12.73
CA GLU A 91 0.60 13.39 13.36
C GLU A 91 1.11 13.58 14.80
N GLN A 92 1.27 12.48 15.54
CA GLN A 92 1.58 12.54 16.97
C GLN A 92 3.06 12.38 17.30
N VAL A 93 3.84 11.68 16.45
CA VAL A 93 5.24 11.34 16.74
C VAL A 93 6.16 12.25 15.92
N PRO A 94 7.02 13.06 16.57
CA PRO A 94 8.01 13.86 15.87
C PRO A 94 8.93 13.02 14.98
N GLU A 95 9.34 13.58 13.84
CA GLU A 95 10.13 12.87 12.82
C GLU A 95 11.43 12.27 13.38
N GLU A 96 12.11 13.00 14.25
CA GLU A 96 13.35 12.56 14.91
C GLU A 96 13.17 11.38 15.87
N GLN A 97 11.95 11.08 16.28
CA GLN A 97 11.59 9.94 17.13
C GLN A 97 10.86 8.85 16.35
N SER A 98 10.55 9.13 15.10
CA SER A 98 9.77 8.24 14.26
C SER A 98 10.57 7.00 13.86
N ARG A 99 9.87 5.88 13.79
CA ARG A 99 10.36 4.64 13.19
C ARG A 99 9.76 4.36 11.82
N TRP A 100 9.05 5.33 11.28
CA TRP A 100 8.51 5.29 9.94
C TRP A 100 9.58 5.71 8.93
N GLU A 101 9.74 4.94 7.86
CA GLU A 101 10.61 5.26 6.73
C GLU A 101 9.80 5.42 5.45
N GLY A 102 10.14 6.39 4.64
CA GLY A 102 9.46 6.70 3.38
C GLY A 102 8.19 7.53 3.54
N GLU A 103 7.30 7.44 2.55
CA GLU A 103 6.03 8.16 2.51
C GLU A 103 4.87 7.21 2.82
N CYS A 104 3.74 7.73 3.30
CA CYS A 104 2.54 6.95 3.54
C CYS A 104 1.61 7.00 2.33
N PHE A 105 1.42 5.87 1.64
CA PHE A 105 0.47 5.78 0.53
C PHE A 105 -0.96 6.06 1.02
N VAL A 106 -1.67 6.93 0.27
CA VAL A 106 -3.08 7.29 0.49
C VAL A 106 -3.89 7.12 -0.79
N PHE A 107 -5.19 6.83 -0.65
CA PHE A 107 -6.09 6.52 -1.77
C PHE A 107 -6.78 7.77 -2.33
N ASP A 108 -6.10 8.91 -2.32
CA ASP A 108 -6.61 10.15 -2.89
C ASP A 108 -5.61 10.78 -3.88
N GLN A 109 -5.88 11.99 -4.34
CA GLN A 109 -5.07 12.69 -5.35
C GLN A 109 -3.64 13.02 -4.89
N ARG A 110 -3.37 12.99 -3.60
CA ARG A 110 -2.03 13.23 -3.04
C ARG A 110 -1.09 12.05 -3.24
N VAL A 111 -1.64 10.85 -3.47
CA VAL A 111 -0.94 9.57 -3.70
C VAL A 111 -0.15 9.09 -2.49
N ALA A 112 0.72 9.92 -1.93
CA ALA A 112 1.49 9.62 -0.73
C ALA A 112 1.73 10.90 0.09
N LEU A 113 1.92 10.71 1.39
CA LEU A 113 2.18 11.80 2.34
C LEU A 113 3.54 11.59 3.00
N ASN A 114 4.27 12.69 3.18
CA ASN A 114 5.50 12.72 3.96
C ASN A 114 5.20 12.66 5.48
N HIS A 115 6.24 12.76 6.31
CA HIS A 115 6.08 12.72 7.76
C HIS A 115 5.25 13.89 8.32
N GLN A 116 5.23 15.04 7.66
CA GLN A 116 4.44 16.23 8.02
C GLN A 116 3.00 16.17 7.49
N LEU A 117 2.57 15.03 6.92
CA LEU A 117 1.27 14.82 6.28
C LEU A 117 1.01 15.74 5.07
N GLU A 118 2.07 16.27 4.48
CA GLU A 118 2.03 17.02 3.23
C GLU A 118 2.16 16.07 2.03
N PRO A 119 1.69 16.47 0.82
CA PRO A 119 1.89 15.67 -0.38
C PRO A 119 3.37 15.33 -0.61
N GLY A 120 3.64 14.04 -0.77
CA GLY A 120 4.97 13.50 -1.02
C GLY A 120 5.40 13.60 -2.48
N GLN A 121 6.42 12.82 -2.86
CA GLN A 121 7.01 12.86 -4.19
C GLN A 121 6.49 11.75 -5.12
N HIS A 122 5.81 10.75 -4.60
CA HIS A 122 5.23 9.68 -5.40
C HIS A 122 4.07 10.19 -6.28
N SER A 123 3.92 9.58 -7.43
CA SER A 123 2.77 9.79 -8.32
C SER A 123 2.25 8.44 -8.83
N LEU A 124 1.02 8.40 -9.34
CA LEU A 124 0.47 7.16 -9.90
C LEU A 124 0.88 6.96 -11.35
N CYS A 125 1.16 5.72 -11.72
CA CYS A 125 1.11 5.30 -13.10
C CYS A 125 -0.35 5.26 -13.56
N HIS A 126 -0.75 6.14 -14.46
CA HIS A 126 -2.15 6.20 -14.94
C HIS A 126 -2.58 5.00 -15.81
N ALA A 127 -1.68 4.06 -16.12
CA ALA A 127 -2.01 2.82 -16.79
C ALA A 127 -2.40 1.71 -15.78
N CYS A 128 -1.60 1.51 -14.73
CA CYS A 128 -1.81 0.42 -13.77
C CYS A 128 -2.25 0.87 -12.37
N GLY A 129 -2.18 2.17 -12.05
CA GLY A 129 -2.56 2.70 -10.74
C GLY A 129 -1.50 2.52 -9.64
N LEU A 130 -0.34 1.95 -9.94
CA LEU A 130 0.73 1.76 -8.94
C LEU A 130 1.54 3.03 -8.71
N PRO A 131 2.05 3.26 -7.49
CA PRO A 131 2.88 4.41 -7.17
C PRO A 131 4.26 4.31 -7.86
N LEU A 132 4.79 5.46 -8.23
CA LEU A 132 6.09 5.64 -8.88
C LEU A 132 6.90 6.70 -8.14
N THR A 133 8.16 6.41 -7.89
CA THR A 133 9.12 7.43 -7.41
C THR A 133 9.48 8.42 -8.52
N PRO A 134 10.08 9.58 -8.19
CA PRO A 134 10.62 10.52 -9.18
C PRO A 134 11.60 9.86 -10.16
N GLU A 135 12.48 8.99 -9.66
CA GLU A 135 13.49 8.28 -10.47
C GLU A 135 12.83 7.28 -11.44
N GLN A 136 11.85 6.51 -10.95
CA GLN A 136 11.11 5.57 -11.79
C GLN A 136 10.36 6.24 -12.94
N ARG A 137 9.89 7.48 -12.73
CA ARG A 137 9.23 8.28 -13.79
C ARG A 137 10.18 8.70 -14.90
N GLN A 138 11.48 8.80 -14.62
CA GLN A 138 12.50 9.22 -15.57
C GLN A 138 13.06 8.06 -16.39
N LEU A 139 12.73 6.82 -16.06
CA LEU A 139 13.18 5.65 -16.82
C LEU A 139 12.58 5.66 -18.25
N GLU A 140 13.37 5.26 -19.24
CA GLU A 140 12.90 5.10 -20.62
C GLU A 140 11.71 4.13 -20.76
N SER A 141 11.63 3.13 -19.87
CA SER A 141 10.51 2.21 -19.79
C SER A 141 9.21 2.85 -19.26
N CYS A 142 9.28 4.05 -18.71
CA CYS A 142 8.13 4.78 -18.19
C CYS A 142 7.62 5.77 -19.23
N ILE A 143 6.51 5.42 -19.88
CA ILE A 143 5.80 6.29 -20.82
C ILE A 143 4.57 6.84 -20.12
N PRO A 144 4.53 8.18 -19.84
CA PRO A 144 3.46 8.79 -19.04
C PRO A 144 2.06 8.46 -19.56
N GLY A 145 1.24 7.87 -18.70
CA GLY A 145 -0.13 7.48 -19.01
C GLY A 145 -0.29 6.19 -19.79
N VAL A 146 0.80 5.54 -20.22
CA VAL A 146 0.79 4.35 -21.08
C VAL A 146 1.37 3.13 -20.35
N GLN A 147 2.53 3.27 -19.74
CA GLN A 147 3.20 2.18 -19.02
C GLN A 147 4.23 2.70 -18.02
N CYS A 148 4.59 1.85 -17.07
CA CYS A 148 5.75 2.04 -16.19
C CYS A 148 6.56 0.74 -16.10
N LEU A 149 7.68 0.78 -15.39
CA LEU A 149 8.53 -0.39 -15.15
C LEU A 149 7.75 -1.60 -14.63
N GLN A 150 6.77 -1.37 -13.74
CA GLN A 150 6.00 -2.43 -13.08
C GLN A 150 4.90 -3.04 -13.95
N CYS A 151 4.46 -2.36 -15.00
CA CYS A 151 3.33 -2.81 -15.81
C CYS A 151 3.63 -2.98 -17.32
N ARG A 152 4.84 -2.71 -17.76
CA ARG A 152 5.21 -2.81 -19.17
C ARG A 152 4.92 -4.19 -19.77
N ASP A 153 5.07 -5.24 -18.98
CA ASP A 153 4.89 -6.63 -19.43
C ASP A 153 3.48 -7.19 -19.08
N ARG A 154 2.60 -6.35 -18.47
CA ARG A 154 1.25 -6.75 -18.05
C ARG A 154 0.17 -6.46 -19.07
N PHE A 155 0.41 -5.53 -19.99
CA PHE A 155 -0.56 -5.04 -20.95
C PHE A 155 -0.18 -5.41 -22.38
N THR A 156 -1.20 -5.66 -23.22
CA THR A 156 -1.04 -5.91 -24.65
C THR A 156 -0.70 -4.63 -25.40
N ASP A 157 -0.27 -4.75 -26.67
CA ASP A 157 -0.04 -3.58 -27.52
C ASP A 157 -1.33 -2.78 -27.76
N ASP A 158 -2.48 -3.45 -27.87
CA ASP A 158 -3.79 -2.82 -27.99
C ASP A 158 -4.16 -2.03 -26.73
N ASP A 159 -3.85 -2.54 -25.54
CA ASP A 159 -4.05 -1.82 -24.30
C ASP A 159 -3.18 -0.56 -24.26
N ARG A 160 -1.92 -0.67 -24.62
CA ARG A 160 -1.00 0.47 -24.68
C ARG A 160 -1.45 1.52 -25.69
N ALA A 161 -1.94 1.11 -26.86
CA ALA A 161 -2.51 2.02 -27.85
C ALA A 161 -3.73 2.77 -27.31
N ARG A 162 -4.63 2.08 -26.59
CA ARG A 162 -5.80 2.72 -25.93
C ARG A 162 -5.36 3.72 -24.85
N PHE A 163 -4.35 3.38 -24.05
CA PHE A 163 -3.82 4.28 -23.02
C PHE A 163 -3.18 5.53 -23.65
N ALA A 164 -2.40 5.35 -24.73
CA ALA A 164 -1.79 6.45 -25.47
C ALA A 164 -2.85 7.39 -26.07
N MET A 165 -3.93 6.85 -26.63
CA MET A 165 -5.06 7.62 -27.15
C MET A 165 -5.73 8.44 -26.04
N ARG A 166 -6.04 7.82 -24.90
CA ARG A 166 -6.58 8.52 -23.72
C ARG A 166 -5.67 9.67 -23.27
N GLN A 167 -4.37 9.40 -23.20
CA GLN A 167 -3.39 10.41 -22.80
C GLN A 167 -3.32 11.59 -23.77
N SER A 168 -3.42 11.32 -25.07
CA SER A 168 -3.51 12.37 -26.09
C SER A 168 -4.74 13.24 -25.95
N GLN A 169 -5.92 12.63 -25.70
CA GLN A 169 -7.18 13.35 -25.47
C GLN A 169 -7.14 14.22 -24.20
N LEU A 170 -6.52 13.74 -23.12
CA LEU A 170 -6.31 14.54 -21.90
C LEU A 170 -5.43 15.77 -22.17
N ARG A 171 -4.34 15.60 -22.92
CA ARG A 171 -3.43 16.71 -23.30
C ARG A 171 -4.12 17.74 -24.20
N GLN A 172 -5.06 17.34 -25.02
CA GLN A 172 -5.84 18.20 -25.91
C GLN A 172 -7.01 18.89 -25.19
N GLY A 173 -7.23 18.62 -23.89
CA GLY A 173 -8.36 19.16 -23.12
C GLY A 173 -9.73 18.58 -23.51
N VAL A 174 -9.75 17.51 -24.32
CA VAL A 174 -11.00 16.84 -24.73
C VAL A 174 -11.62 16.05 -23.56
N LEU A 175 -10.77 15.51 -22.66
CA LEU A 175 -11.20 14.85 -21.43
C LEU A 175 -10.76 15.72 -20.24
N SER A 176 -11.69 16.05 -19.36
CA SER A 176 -11.33 16.61 -18.06
C SER A 176 -10.54 15.55 -17.28
N GLN A 177 -9.56 15.96 -16.49
CA GLN A 177 -8.96 15.10 -15.47
C GLN A 177 -10.02 14.88 -14.39
N SER A 178 -11.02 14.04 -14.66
CA SER A 178 -11.94 13.59 -13.63
C SER A 178 -11.11 12.74 -12.67
N SER A 179 -10.83 13.30 -11.52
CA SER A 179 -10.35 12.65 -10.31
C SER A 179 -11.36 11.56 -9.92
N GLY A 180 -11.15 10.38 -10.38
CA GLY A 180 -12.07 9.31 -10.12
C GLY A 180 -11.37 7.96 -10.10
N TRP A 181 -10.70 7.68 -9.03
CA TRP A 181 -10.58 6.31 -8.58
C TRP A 181 -11.96 5.92 -7.99
N GLN A 182 -12.91 5.63 -8.87
CA GLN A 182 -14.13 4.96 -8.46
C GLN A 182 -13.78 3.48 -8.32
N SER A 183 -13.84 2.97 -7.09
CA SER A 183 -13.92 1.54 -6.81
C SER A 183 -14.90 0.91 -7.79
N ARG A 184 -14.43 -0.08 -8.56
CA ARG A 184 -15.33 -0.90 -9.39
C ARG A 184 -16.37 -1.50 -8.46
N PRO A 185 -17.68 -1.37 -8.77
CA PRO A 185 -18.68 -2.13 -8.05
C PRO A 185 -18.38 -3.61 -8.26
N ASP A 186 -18.37 -4.36 -7.17
CA ASP A 186 -18.28 -5.82 -7.18
C ASP A 186 -19.45 -6.37 -8.02
N THR A 187 -19.16 -6.77 -9.26
CA THR A 187 -20.06 -7.58 -10.06
C THR A 187 -19.86 -9.03 -9.67
N HIS A 188 -20.55 -9.48 -8.64
CA HIS A 188 -20.85 -10.88 -8.43
C HIS A 188 -22.33 -11.02 -8.11
N GLY A 189 -23.08 -11.53 -9.12
CA GLY A 189 -24.31 -12.26 -8.91
C GLY A 189 -23.98 -13.69 -8.47
#